data_8e79413e5fd7ef0508527f0e1e559247
#
_entry.id   8e79413e5fd7ef0508527f0e1e559247
#
_cell.length_a   1.000
_cell.length_b   1.000
_cell.length_c   1.000
_cell.angle_alpha   90.00
_cell.angle_beta   90.00
_cell.angle_gamma   90.00
#
_symmetry.space_group_name_H-M   'P 1'
#
loop_
_entity.id
_entity.type
_entity.pdbx_description
1 polymer ?
#
loop_
_entity_poly.entity_id
_entity_poly.type
_entity_poly.pdbx_seq_one_letter_code
_entity_poly.pdbx_strand_id
1 'polypeptide(L)'
;MITNLFFLYDPFGDALSPVSLIVVGLTAWLFLRGLKIHVRCLGRVSGWRRTVFFVGLAVVLVATNGPLPPLGHSLFSVHQVEHLLLRLVGPLLIAVSQPWLGLQAGLKREWRRRLAAIGRARIPRFLALPASATSLLIGALFVWQIPMIYALTQRIAAMEALAHLSMVLAGLWYFAMLFDLRDPPEGARRGARLMSGFVVIVSNIFLGSLTTLKEVPLYGSEIIAASGGRLRALADETIGGYVIWVPSSMVLIVAIILVLNGWNAAEERRWTSRYDLMRQSNAAALEFPETAEELRLKVEKPNRDMGRTLALGAFAMFMVVMITVVTIVYALG
;
A
#
# COMPACT_ATOMS: atom_id res chain seq x y z
N MET A 1 35.44 -3.06 3.07
CA MET A 1 35.33 -3.26 4.54
C MET A 1 34.06 -2.70 5.13
N ILE A 2 33.31 -1.81 4.46
CA ILE A 2 32.03 -1.25 4.90
C ILE A 2 30.84 -2.16 4.53
N THR A 3 30.97 -3.01 3.54
CA THR A 3 29.93 -3.93 3.05
C THR A 3 29.57 -5.04 4.04
N ASN A 4 30.46 -5.41 4.96
CA ASN A 4 30.22 -6.50 5.91
C ASN A 4 29.47 -6.07 7.19
N LEU A 5 29.19 -4.78 7.37
CA LEU A 5 28.45 -4.30 8.56
C LEU A 5 26.93 -4.42 8.40
N PHE A 6 26.43 -4.63 7.18
CA PHE A 6 24.98 -4.68 6.89
C PHE A 6 24.37 -6.09 6.99
N PHE A 7 25.21 -7.12 7.04
CA PHE A 7 24.76 -8.51 7.08
C PHE A 7 25.47 -9.30 8.17
N LEU A 8 24.71 -9.77 9.15
CA LEU A 8 25.15 -10.79 10.09
C LEU A 8 24.87 -12.14 9.42
N TYR A 9 25.89 -12.98 9.29
CA TYR A 9 25.76 -14.32 8.72
C TYR A 9 24.88 -15.18 9.64
N ASP A 10 23.77 -15.70 9.09
CA ASP A 10 22.91 -16.66 9.78
C ASP A 10 23.45 -18.09 9.58
N PRO A 11 23.40 -18.98 10.62
CA PRO A 11 23.73 -20.40 10.47
C PRO A 11 22.86 -21.15 9.46
N PHE A 12 21.75 -20.57 8.98
CA PHE A 12 20.93 -21.07 7.89
C PHE A 12 21.35 -20.56 6.50
N GLY A 13 22.46 -19.88 6.40
CA GLY A 13 23.06 -19.47 5.13
C GLY A 13 22.65 -18.10 4.61
N ASP A 14 21.82 -17.36 5.36
CA ASP A 14 21.28 -16.09 4.89
C ASP A 14 21.62 -14.91 5.78
N ALA A 15 21.98 -13.83 5.14
CA ALA A 15 22.34 -12.61 5.82
C ALA A 15 21.09 -11.91 6.39
N LEU A 16 20.99 -11.85 7.72
CA LEU A 16 20.01 -11.00 8.37
C LEU A 16 20.28 -9.53 8.06
N SER A 17 19.29 -8.78 7.59
CA SER A 17 19.41 -7.34 7.42
C SER A 17 19.30 -6.64 8.79
N PRO A 18 20.41 -6.20 9.41
CA PRO A 18 20.36 -5.53 10.71
C PRO A 18 19.58 -4.21 10.63
N VAL A 19 19.53 -3.59 9.46
CA VAL A 19 18.80 -2.34 9.25
C VAL A 19 17.30 -2.56 9.41
N SER A 20 16.72 -3.59 8.80
CA SER A 20 15.30 -3.90 8.93
C SER A 20 14.93 -4.28 10.36
N LEU A 21 15.75 -5.08 11.04
CA LEU A 21 15.56 -5.42 12.45
C LEU A 21 15.55 -4.18 13.36
N ILE A 22 16.51 -3.26 13.16
CA ILE A 22 16.61 -2.03 13.94
C ILE A 22 15.38 -1.14 13.66
N VAL A 23 15.01 -0.95 12.39
CA VAL A 23 13.87 -0.09 12.00
C VAL A 23 12.56 -0.64 12.57
N VAL A 24 12.30 -1.94 12.40
CA VAL A 24 11.08 -2.57 12.90
C VAL A 24 11.07 -2.60 14.43
N GLY A 25 12.20 -2.95 15.06
CA GLY A 25 12.33 -2.95 16.53
C GLY A 25 12.12 -1.56 17.12
N LEU A 26 12.72 -0.53 16.53
CA LEU A 26 12.53 0.87 16.94
C LEU A 26 11.06 1.31 16.76
N THR A 27 10.45 0.95 15.65
CA THR A 27 9.04 1.27 15.38
C THR A 27 8.10 0.59 16.38
N ALA A 28 8.33 -0.69 16.68
CA ALA A 28 7.60 -1.43 17.69
C ALA A 28 7.77 -0.82 19.10
N TRP A 29 9.02 -0.49 19.46
CA TRP A 29 9.32 0.14 20.74
C TRP A 29 8.66 1.53 20.89
N LEU A 30 8.74 2.37 19.85
CA LEU A 30 8.07 3.67 19.84
C LEU A 30 6.57 3.54 19.99
N PHE A 31 5.97 2.58 19.31
CA PHE A 31 4.53 2.32 19.41
C PHE A 31 4.14 1.85 20.83
N LEU A 32 4.86 0.89 21.41
CA LEU A 32 4.61 0.41 22.77
C LEU A 32 4.80 1.51 23.82
N ARG A 33 5.85 2.32 23.68
CA ARG A 33 6.06 3.51 24.53
C ARG A 33 4.91 4.51 24.39
N GLY A 34 4.48 4.74 23.15
CA GLY A 34 3.37 5.64 22.86
C GLY A 34 2.05 5.16 23.42
N LEU A 35 1.77 3.86 23.39
CA LEU A 35 0.58 3.27 23.98
C LEU A 35 0.50 3.53 25.49
N LYS A 36 1.62 3.41 26.22
CA LYS A 36 1.66 3.70 27.67
C LYS A 36 1.29 5.16 27.97
N ILE A 37 1.72 6.10 27.13
CA ILE A 37 1.42 7.52 27.27
C ILE A 37 -0.01 7.83 26.81
N HIS A 38 -0.45 7.24 25.67
CA HIS A 38 -1.76 7.46 25.08
C HIS A 38 -2.91 6.99 25.98
N VAL A 39 -2.75 5.81 26.61
CA VAL A 39 -3.76 5.26 27.54
C VAL A 39 -4.05 6.23 28.70
N ARG A 40 -3.05 7.00 29.15
CA ARG A 40 -3.23 7.98 30.22
C ARG A 40 -4.00 9.23 29.80
N CYS A 41 -3.95 9.60 28.51
CA CYS A 41 -4.46 10.87 28.00
C CYS A 41 -5.74 10.74 27.14
N LEU A 42 -5.90 9.65 26.37
CA LEU A 42 -6.90 9.53 25.31
C LEU A 42 -7.70 8.21 25.32
N GLY A 43 -7.46 7.34 26.30
CA GLY A 43 -8.16 6.04 26.43
C GLY A 43 -7.43 4.86 25.76
N ARG A 44 -8.03 3.67 25.88
CA ARG A 44 -7.41 2.43 25.40
C ARG A 44 -7.51 2.30 23.88
N VAL A 45 -6.37 2.07 23.22
CA VAL A 45 -6.35 1.61 21.83
C VAL A 45 -6.91 0.20 21.75
N SER A 46 -7.83 -0.07 20.83
CA SER A 46 -8.44 -1.39 20.62
C SER A 46 -7.38 -2.48 20.46
N GLY A 47 -7.64 -3.65 21.08
CA GLY A 47 -6.77 -4.83 20.97
C GLY A 47 -6.51 -5.22 19.53
N TRP A 48 -7.57 -5.22 18.69
CA TRP A 48 -7.50 -5.49 17.26
C TRP A 48 -6.45 -4.61 16.54
N ARG A 49 -6.48 -3.28 16.74
CA ARG A 49 -5.53 -2.38 16.12
C ARG A 49 -4.09 -2.68 16.50
N ARG A 50 -3.85 -3.04 17.77
CA ARG A 50 -2.52 -3.43 18.24
C ARG A 50 -2.05 -4.71 17.56
N THR A 51 -2.90 -5.73 17.50
CA THR A 51 -2.57 -7.01 16.84
C THR A 51 -2.26 -6.79 15.37
N VAL A 52 -3.12 -6.06 14.62
CA VAL A 52 -2.91 -5.79 13.19
C VAL A 52 -1.60 -5.02 12.94
N PHE A 53 -1.25 -4.08 13.83
CA PHE A 53 0.03 -3.37 13.72
C PHE A 53 1.22 -4.32 13.84
N PHE A 54 1.24 -5.18 14.85
CA PHE A 54 2.34 -6.13 15.04
C PHE A 54 2.39 -7.19 13.94
N VAL A 55 1.23 -7.65 13.45
CA VAL A 55 1.18 -8.54 12.28
C VAL A 55 1.78 -7.84 11.05
N GLY A 56 1.46 -6.57 10.81
CA GLY A 56 2.07 -5.80 9.72
C GLY A 56 3.59 -5.68 9.85
N LEU A 57 4.10 -5.43 11.05
CA LEU A 57 5.55 -5.42 11.31
C LEU A 57 6.19 -6.81 11.12
N ALA A 58 5.51 -7.87 11.57
CA ALA A 58 5.97 -9.24 11.37
C ALA A 58 6.04 -9.62 9.89
N VAL A 59 5.06 -9.20 9.08
CA VAL A 59 5.07 -9.38 7.61
C VAL A 59 6.31 -8.73 6.99
N VAL A 60 6.62 -7.48 7.38
CA VAL A 60 7.82 -6.78 6.90
C VAL A 60 9.09 -7.53 7.33
N LEU A 61 9.15 -8.02 8.57
CA LEU A 61 10.30 -8.79 9.05
C LEU A 61 10.48 -10.12 8.30
N VAL A 62 9.41 -10.87 8.09
CA VAL A 62 9.46 -12.15 7.37
C VAL A 62 9.91 -11.93 5.94
N ALA A 63 9.46 -10.85 5.30
CA ALA A 63 9.86 -10.51 3.94
C ALA A 63 11.34 -10.09 3.83
N THR A 64 11.92 -9.51 4.88
CA THR A 64 13.32 -9.00 4.82
C THR A 64 14.33 -9.88 5.53
N ASN A 65 13.92 -10.77 6.44
CA ASN A 65 14.81 -11.57 7.28
C ASN A 65 14.35 -13.02 7.45
N GLY A 66 13.30 -13.44 6.73
CA GLY A 66 12.78 -14.81 6.79
C GLY A 66 13.41 -15.71 5.72
N PRO A 67 12.74 -16.81 5.41
CA PRO A 67 13.17 -17.73 4.36
C PRO A 67 12.97 -17.20 2.93
N LEU A 68 12.28 -16.06 2.78
CA LEU A 68 11.95 -15.51 1.46
C LEU A 68 13.16 -14.93 0.71
N PRO A 69 14.04 -14.08 1.31
CA PRO A 69 15.17 -13.50 0.58
C PRO A 69 16.08 -14.54 -0.10
N PRO A 70 16.54 -15.60 0.56
CA PRO A 70 17.39 -16.59 -0.09
C PRO A 70 16.69 -17.34 -1.23
N LEU A 71 15.40 -17.63 -1.05
CA LEU A 71 14.60 -18.23 -2.12
C LEU A 71 14.31 -17.22 -3.23
N GLY A 72 14.15 -15.92 -2.91
CA GLY A 72 13.97 -14.83 -3.86
C GLY A 72 15.19 -14.60 -4.76
N HIS A 73 16.39 -14.84 -4.26
CA HIS A 73 17.62 -14.83 -5.08
C HIS A 73 17.67 -15.99 -6.08
N SER A 74 16.99 -17.10 -5.80
CA SER A 74 16.95 -18.25 -6.70
C SER A 74 15.73 -18.29 -7.60
N LEU A 75 14.59 -17.74 -7.16
CA LEU A 75 13.31 -17.81 -7.85
C LEU A 75 12.70 -16.40 -7.99
N PHE A 76 12.45 -15.97 -9.23
CA PHE A 76 11.80 -14.70 -9.52
C PHE A 76 10.42 -14.61 -8.91
N SER A 77 9.63 -15.69 -8.95
CA SER A 77 8.30 -15.75 -8.37
C SER A 77 8.29 -15.48 -6.86
N VAL A 78 9.24 -16.03 -6.11
CA VAL A 78 9.38 -15.79 -4.67
C VAL A 78 9.80 -14.34 -4.39
N HIS A 79 10.71 -13.77 -5.18
CA HIS A 79 11.08 -12.36 -5.10
C HIS A 79 9.87 -11.43 -5.31
N GLN A 80 8.94 -11.79 -6.21
CA GLN A 80 7.69 -11.03 -6.37
C GLN A 80 6.76 -11.15 -5.17
N VAL A 81 6.72 -12.30 -4.47
CA VAL A 81 5.99 -12.43 -3.20
C VAL A 81 6.59 -11.51 -2.13
N GLU A 82 7.91 -11.44 -2.03
CA GLU A 82 8.62 -10.53 -1.14
C GLU A 82 8.23 -9.07 -1.40
N HIS A 83 8.28 -8.64 -2.67
CA HIS A 83 7.84 -7.30 -3.08
C HIS A 83 6.35 -7.04 -2.78
N LEU A 84 5.47 -8.03 -2.96
CA LEU A 84 4.06 -7.93 -2.60
C LEU A 84 3.89 -7.66 -1.09
N LEU A 85 4.61 -8.41 -0.25
CA LEU A 85 4.55 -8.26 1.20
C LEU A 85 5.07 -6.89 1.66
N LEU A 86 6.19 -6.44 1.10
CA LEU A 86 6.82 -5.17 1.47
C LEU A 86 6.08 -3.95 0.94
N ARG A 87 5.53 -4.02 -0.28
CA ARG A 87 4.87 -2.90 -0.93
C ARG A 87 3.41 -2.75 -0.55
N LEU A 88 2.69 -3.85 -0.37
CA LEU A 88 1.24 -3.83 -0.17
C LEU A 88 0.82 -4.39 1.18
N VAL A 89 1.11 -5.65 1.49
CA VAL A 89 0.51 -6.34 2.65
C VAL A 89 0.95 -5.74 3.97
N GLY A 90 2.25 -5.61 4.20
CA GLY A 90 2.80 -5.02 5.43
C GLY A 90 2.33 -3.58 5.65
N PRO A 91 2.53 -2.68 4.66
CA PRO A 91 2.05 -1.30 4.73
C PRO A 91 0.54 -1.17 4.90
N LEU A 92 -0.28 -2.01 4.24
CA LEU A 92 -1.72 -2.02 4.43
C LEU A 92 -2.11 -2.31 5.89
N LEU A 93 -1.57 -3.39 6.46
CA LEU A 93 -1.86 -3.79 7.84
C LEU A 93 -1.43 -2.70 8.83
N ILE A 94 -0.24 -2.12 8.64
CA ILE A 94 0.23 -1.02 9.47
C ILE A 94 -0.70 0.19 9.35
N ALA A 95 -1.09 0.59 8.14
CA ALA A 95 -1.95 1.76 7.92
C ALA A 95 -3.38 1.55 8.47
N VAL A 96 -3.98 0.37 8.28
CA VAL A 96 -5.31 0.02 8.82
C VAL A 96 -5.34 0.08 10.35
N SER A 97 -4.24 -0.27 11.01
CA SER A 97 -4.13 -0.17 12.48
C SER A 97 -4.16 1.27 12.99
N GLN A 98 -3.93 2.26 12.11
CA GLN A 98 -3.88 3.70 12.46
C GLN A 98 -2.89 4.02 13.59
N PRO A 99 -1.61 3.66 13.46
CA PRO A 99 -0.65 3.73 14.57
C PRO A 99 -0.14 5.15 14.83
N TRP A 100 -0.50 6.14 14.00
CA TRP A 100 0.11 7.46 13.93
C TRP A 100 0.11 8.20 15.25
N LEU A 101 -1.01 8.20 15.97
CA LEU A 101 -1.11 8.85 17.28
C LEU A 101 -0.25 8.14 18.33
N GLY A 102 -0.23 6.81 18.30
CA GLY A 102 0.63 6.01 19.19
C GLY A 102 2.12 6.26 18.93
N LEU A 103 2.54 6.22 17.68
CA LEU A 103 3.93 6.50 17.28
C LEU A 103 4.35 7.92 17.66
N GLN A 104 3.50 8.93 17.37
CA GLN A 104 3.78 10.32 17.75
C GLN A 104 3.86 10.50 19.26
N ALA A 105 3.00 9.85 20.03
CA ALA A 105 3.05 9.90 21.50
C ALA A 105 4.33 9.27 22.06
N GLY A 106 4.89 8.26 21.39
CA GLY A 106 6.15 7.62 21.76
C GLY A 106 7.38 8.50 21.55
N LEU A 107 7.31 9.51 20.67
CA LEU A 107 8.42 10.41 20.37
C LEU A 107 8.60 11.48 21.45
N LYS A 108 9.84 11.94 21.65
CA LYS A 108 10.13 13.12 22.45
C LYS A 108 9.50 14.36 21.84
N ARG A 109 9.12 15.35 22.68
CA ARG A 109 8.42 16.59 22.27
C ARG A 109 9.14 17.34 21.15
N GLU A 110 10.46 17.37 21.18
CA GLU A 110 11.29 18.03 20.15
C GLU A 110 11.14 17.38 18.77
N TRP A 111 11.22 16.04 18.72
CA TRP A 111 11.04 15.29 17.48
C TRP A 111 9.63 15.41 16.92
N ARG A 112 8.60 15.41 17.78
CA ARG A 112 7.22 15.66 17.36
C ARG A 112 7.06 17.03 16.70
N ARG A 113 7.69 18.07 17.28
CA ARG A 113 7.66 19.44 16.71
C ARG A 113 8.38 19.49 15.36
N ARG A 114 9.56 18.87 15.24
CA ARG A 114 10.31 18.80 13.98
C ARG A 114 9.52 18.06 12.89
N LEU A 115 8.97 16.90 13.19
CA LEU A 115 8.14 16.13 12.24
C LEU A 115 6.88 16.90 11.83
N ALA A 116 6.21 17.58 12.76
CA ALA A 116 5.07 18.42 12.43
C ALA A 116 5.45 19.62 11.57
N ALA A 117 6.64 20.19 11.75
CA ALA A 117 7.16 21.26 10.89
C ALA A 117 7.48 20.74 9.47
N ILE A 118 8.14 19.57 9.36
CA ILE A 118 8.40 18.91 8.10
C ILE A 118 7.09 18.60 7.37
N GLY A 119 6.09 18.01 8.05
CA GLY A 119 4.80 17.66 7.45
C GLY A 119 4.00 18.87 6.93
N ARG A 120 4.31 20.09 7.42
CA ARG A 120 3.71 21.34 6.93
C ARG A 120 4.44 21.94 5.73
N ALA A 121 5.62 21.44 5.38
CA ALA A 121 6.36 21.91 4.21
C ALA A 121 5.62 21.60 2.90
N ARG A 122 5.98 22.28 1.82
CA ARG A 122 5.32 22.13 0.52
C ARG A 122 5.50 20.74 -0.06
N ILE A 123 6.71 20.17 0.06
CA ILE A 123 7.04 18.86 -0.53
C ILE A 123 6.18 17.73 0.08
N PRO A 124 6.12 17.51 1.42
CA PRO A 124 5.26 16.47 1.98
C PRO A 124 3.78 16.66 1.67
N ARG A 125 3.29 17.91 1.58
CA ARG A 125 1.91 18.19 1.17
C ARG A 125 1.64 17.77 -0.28
N PHE A 126 2.57 18.06 -1.19
CA PHE A 126 2.48 17.63 -2.58
C PHE A 126 2.51 16.10 -2.68
N LEU A 127 3.42 15.44 -1.96
CA LEU A 127 3.52 13.98 -1.91
C LEU A 127 2.29 13.31 -1.29
N ALA A 128 1.54 14.00 -0.44
CA ALA A 128 0.29 13.52 0.15
C ALA A 128 -0.93 13.61 -0.79
N LEU A 129 -0.80 14.25 -1.96
CA LEU A 129 -1.85 14.23 -2.97
C LEU A 129 -2.07 12.79 -3.48
N PRO A 130 -3.32 12.38 -3.78
CA PRO A 130 -3.61 11.05 -4.31
C PRO A 130 -2.79 10.70 -5.55
N ALA A 131 -2.63 11.62 -6.47
CA ALA A 131 -1.83 11.41 -7.68
C ALA A 131 -0.36 11.13 -7.36
N SER A 132 0.27 11.93 -6.50
CA SER A 132 1.69 11.77 -6.14
C SER A 132 1.93 10.48 -5.35
N ALA A 133 1.06 10.16 -4.37
CA ALA A 133 1.16 8.93 -3.59
C ALA A 133 0.98 7.69 -4.48
N THR A 134 0.04 7.75 -5.44
CA THR A 134 -0.18 6.70 -6.44
C THR A 134 1.03 6.53 -7.35
N SER A 135 1.58 7.64 -7.86
CA SER A 135 2.77 7.60 -8.72
C SER A 135 4.00 7.05 -8.00
N LEU A 136 4.17 7.34 -6.70
CA LEU A 136 5.24 6.77 -5.89
C LEU A 136 5.09 5.24 -5.74
N LEU A 137 3.87 4.77 -5.47
CA LEU A 137 3.62 3.34 -5.31
C LEU A 137 3.81 2.57 -6.63
N ILE A 138 3.34 3.14 -7.74
CA ILE A 138 3.52 2.58 -9.08
C ILE A 138 5.00 2.64 -9.48
N GLY A 139 5.66 3.78 -9.26
CA GLY A 139 7.07 3.95 -9.56
C GLY A 139 7.94 2.96 -8.80
N ALA A 140 7.65 2.72 -7.51
CA ALA A 140 8.33 1.71 -6.72
C ALA A 140 8.15 0.28 -7.26
N LEU A 141 7.07 -0.02 -7.99
CA LEU A 141 6.92 -1.30 -8.67
C LEU A 141 7.72 -1.33 -9.97
N PHE A 142 7.48 -0.36 -10.85
CA PHE A 142 8.01 -0.38 -12.21
C PHE A 142 9.54 -0.24 -12.27
N VAL A 143 10.11 0.64 -11.45
CA VAL A 143 11.57 0.86 -11.42
C VAL A 143 12.33 -0.42 -11.09
N TRP A 144 11.86 -1.15 -10.07
CA TRP A 144 12.53 -2.38 -9.63
C TRP A 144 12.23 -3.60 -10.53
N GLN A 145 11.31 -3.46 -11.49
CA GLN A 145 11.04 -4.46 -12.53
C GLN A 145 11.78 -4.21 -13.83
N ILE A 146 12.57 -3.14 -13.94
CA ILE A 146 13.44 -2.93 -15.10
C ILE A 146 14.56 -4.01 -15.03
N PRO A 147 14.75 -4.86 -16.07
CA PRO A 147 15.67 -6.02 -15.99
C PRO A 147 17.09 -5.64 -15.57
N MET A 148 17.61 -4.50 -16.07
CA MET A 148 18.93 -4.00 -15.71
C MET A 148 19.02 -3.63 -14.22
N ILE A 149 17.98 -2.96 -13.67
CA ILE A 149 17.94 -2.56 -12.26
C ILE A 149 17.74 -3.81 -11.39
N TYR A 150 16.85 -4.72 -11.79
CA TYR A 150 16.66 -6.00 -11.13
C TYR A 150 17.99 -6.79 -11.00
N ALA A 151 18.75 -6.89 -12.08
CA ALA A 151 20.07 -7.53 -12.04
C ALA A 151 21.05 -6.85 -11.07
N LEU A 152 20.96 -5.54 -10.87
CA LEU A 152 21.74 -4.81 -9.89
C LEU A 152 21.32 -5.14 -8.45
N THR A 153 20.03 -5.29 -8.18
CA THR A 153 19.54 -5.69 -6.84
C THR A 153 20.02 -7.09 -6.46
N GLN A 154 20.10 -8.02 -7.41
CA GLN A 154 20.60 -9.37 -7.19
C GLN A 154 22.12 -9.42 -6.89
N ARG A 155 22.87 -8.40 -7.32
CA ARG A 155 24.34 -8.35 -7.18
C ARG A 155 24.81 -7.45 -6.04
N ILE A 156 24.04 -6.42 -5.69
CA ILE A 156 24.45 -5.37 -4.75
C ILE A 156 23.42 -5.30 -3.62
N ALA A 157 23.76 -5.80 -2.45
CA ALA A 157 22.91 -5.80 -1.25
C ALA A 157 22.38 -4.39 -0.86
N ALA A 158 23.15 -3.33 -1.12
CA ALA A 158 22.68 -1.97 -0.87
C ALA A 158 21.54 -1.55 -1.83
N MET A 159 21.55 -2.03 -3.07
CA MET A 159 20.47 -1.77 -4.04
C MET A 159 19.22 -2.55 -3.66
N GLU A 160 19.35 -3.78 -3.21
CA GLU A 160 18.24 -4.58 -2.69
C GLU A 160 17.63 -3.93 -1.45
N ALA A 161 18.44 -3.51 -0.48
CA ALA A 161 17.98 -2.80 0.70
C ALA A 161 17.26 -1.48 0.34
N LEU A 162 17.74 -0.77 -0.68
CA LEU A 162 17.08 0.45 -1.20
C LEU A 162 15.73 0.12 -1.85
N ALA A 163 15.65 -0.99 -2.60
CA ALA A 163 14.41 -1.47 -3.21
C ALA A 163 13.37 -1.76 -2.12
N HIS A 164 13.71 -2.58 -1.15
CA HIS A 164 12.83 -2.93 -0.04
C HIS A 164 12.38 -1.72 0.76
N LEU A 165 13.30 -0.82 1.11
CA LEU A 165 12.97 0.41 1.84
C LEU A 165 12.04 1.31 1.05
N SER A 166 12.32 1.52 -0.24
CA SER A 166 11.49 2.36 -1.12
C SER A 166 10.07 1.80 -1.27
N MET A 167 9.92 0.48 -1.38
CA MET A 167 8.63 -0.19 -1.46
C MET A 167 7.82 -0.05 -0.18
N VAL A 168 8.43 -0.29 0.98
CA VAL A 168 7.77 -0.12 2.28
C VAL A 168 7.34 1.34 2.47
N LEU A 169 8.20 2.29 2.17
CA LEU A 169 7.88 3.73 2.32
C LEU A 169 6.79 4.17 1.35
N ALA A 170 6.85 3.76 0.07
CA ALA A 170 5.82 4.08 -0.91
C ALA A 170 4.47 3.46 -0.53
N GLY A 171 4.46 2.21 -0.07
CA GLY A 171 3.27 1.53 0.43
C GLY A 171 2.67 2.21 1.66
N LEU A 172 3.47 2.50 2.68
CA LEU A 172 3.03 3.20 3.88
C LEU A 172 2.46 4.59 3.55
N TRP A 173 3.11 5.31 2.65
CA TRP A 173 2.67 6.64 2.22
C TRP A 173 1.34 6.57 1.48
N TYR A 174 1.21 5.63 0.55
CA TYR A 174 -0.01 5.41 -0.21
C TYR A 174 -1.19 5.01 0.68
N PHE A 175 -1.02 4.01 1.55
CA PHE A 175 -2.09 3.58 2.44
C PHE A 175 -2.39 4.60 3.54
N ALA A 176 -1.43 5.39 4.00
CA ALA A 176 -1.68 6.52 4.91
C ALA A 176 -2.59 7.58 4.24
N MET A 177 -2.38 7.87 2.95
CA MET A 177 -3.25 8.74 2.15
C MET A 177 -4.63 8.09 1.95
N LEU A 178 -4.67 6.80 1.62
CA LEU A 178 -5.91 6.09 1.32
C LEU A 178 -6.83 6.00 2.55
N PHE A 179 -6.29 5.72 3.73
CA PHE A 179 -7.01 5.60 5.01
C PHE A 179 -7.07 6.92 5.81
N ASP A 180 -6.73 8.06 5.22
CA ASP A 180 -6.85 9.34 5.90
C ASP A 180 -8.33 9.62 6.22
N LEU A 181 -8.63 9.87 7.49
CA LEU A 181 -9.99 10.10 7.99
C LEU A 181 -10.46 11.55 7.79
N ARG A 182 -9.58 12.45 7.36
CA ARG A 182 -9.92 13.86 7.15
C ARG A 182 -10.75 14.02 5.89
N ASP A 183 -11.79 14.85 5.99
CA ASP A 183 -12.60 15.25 4.84
C ASP A 183 -11.98 16.45 4.11
N PRO A 184 -12.37 16.70 2.85
CA PRO A 184 -12.03 17.92 2.15
C PRO A 184 -12.53 19.17 2.92
N PRO A 185 -11.78 20.28 2.95
CA PRO A 185 -10.55 20.56 2.19
C PRO A 185 -9.25 20.06 2.84
N GLU A 186 -9.28 19.57 4.08
CA GLU A 186 -8.10 19.13 4.83
C GLU A 186 -7.54 17.79 4.34
N GLY A 187 -8.43 16.91 3.87
CA GLY A 187 -8.10 15.62 3.27
C GLY A 187 -8.37 15.57 1.77
N ALA A 188 -7.90 14.52 1.11
CA ALA A 188 -8.18 14.30 -0.29
C ALA A 188 -9.65 13.91 -0.54
N ARG A 189 -10.20 14.30 -1.71
CA ARG A 189 -11.55 13.93 -2.10
C ARG A 189 -11.72 12.41 -2.13
N ARG A 190 -12.85 11.92 -1.60
CA ARG A 190 -13.15 10.47 -1.51
C ARG A 190 -13.04 9.77 -2.88
N GLY A 191 -13.63 10.37 -3.91
CA GLY A 191 -13.55 9.85 -5.28
C GLY A 191 -12.11 9.74 -5.82
N ALA A 192 -11.25 10.73 -5.52
CA ALA A 192 -9.85 10.69 -5.94
C ALA A 192 -9.06 9.56 -5.26
N ARG A 193 -9.37 9.23 -4.00
CA ARG A 193 -8.78 8.08 -3.29
C ARG A 193 -9.20 6.76 -3.91
N LEU A 194 -10.49 6.58 -4.23
CA LEU A 194 -10.99 5.39 -4.92
C LEU A 194 -10.34 5.24 -6.30
N MET A 195 -10.31 6.33 -7.07
CA MET A 195 -9.66 6.34 -8.39
C MET A 195 -8.19 5.95 -8.30
N SER A 196 -7.48 6.41 -7.26
CA SER A 196 -6.09 6.01 -7.05
C SER A 196 -5.95 4.49 -6.89
N GLY A 197 -6.87 3.84 -6.17
CA GLY A 197 -6.89 2.39 -6.03
C GLY A 197 -7.08 1.67 -7.38
N PHE A 198 -8.02 2.13 -8.20
CA PHE A 198 -8.21 1.58 -9.54
C PHE A 198 -6.97 1.76 -10.43
N VAL A 199 -6.34 2.94 -10.40
CA VAL A 199 -5.12 3.20 -11.18
C VAL A 199 -3.99 2.25 -10.78
N VAL A 200 -3.80 1.97 -9.48
CA VAL A 200 -2.80 1.00 -9.02
C VAL A 200 -3.14 -0.42 -9.45
N ILE A 201 -4.41 -0.84 -9.37
CA ILE A 201 -4.85 -2.16 -9.84
C ILE A 201 -4.54 -2.31 -11.33
N VAL A 202 -4.93 -1.34 -12.15
CA VAL A 202 -4.68 -1.35 -13.59
C VAL A 202 -3.18 -1.41 -13.90
N SER A 203 -2.38 -0.66 -13.17
CA SER A 203 -0.93 -0.66 -13.28
C SER A 203 -0.30 -2.02 -12.95
N ASN A 204 -0.79 -2.70 -11.91
CA ASN A 204 -0.35 -4.06 -11.56
C ASN A 204 -0.75 -5.06 -12.65
N ILE A 205 -1.98 -4.98 -13.16
CA ILE A 205 -2.46 -5.84 -14.26
C ILE A 205 -1.58 -5.63 -15.49
N PHE A 206 -1.30 -4.40 -15.88
CA PHE A 206 -0.47 -4.07 -17.02
C PHE A 206 0.91 -4.72 -16.91
N LEU A 207 1.64 -4.45 -15.83
CA LEU A 207 2.99 -4.98 -15.66
C LEU A 207 3.00 -6.51 -15.50
N GLY A 208 2.05 -7.06 -14.72
CA GLY A 208 1.93 -8.50 -14.53
C GLY A 208 1.58 -9.23 -15.81
N SER A 209 0.70 -8.67 -16.64
CA SER A 209 0.37 -9.24 -17.96
C SER A 209 1.60 -9.25 -18.89
N LEU A 210 2.35 -8.15 -18.95
CA LEU A 210 3.59 -8.10 -19.73
C LEU A 210 4.60 -9.16 -19.26
N THR A 211 4.71 -9.35 -17.95
CA THR A 211 5.62 -10.35 -17.37
C THR A 211 5.13 -11.78 -17.62
N THR A 212 3.82 -12.01 -17.62
CA THR A 212 3.21 -13.34 -17.81
C THR A 212 3.22 -13.79 -19.28
N LEU A 213 3.00 -12.86 -20.21
CA LEU A 213 2.75 -13.18 -21.64
C LEU A 213 4.02 -13.12 -22.50
N LYS A 214 5.18 -12.80 -21.92
CA LYS A 214 6.44 -12.79 -22.67
C LYS A 214 6.89 -14.21 -23.01
N GLU A 215 7.58 -14.36 -24.13
CA GLU A 215 8.09 -15.64 -24.62
C GLU A 215 9.59 -15.86 -24.27
N VAL A 216 10.26 -14.81 -23.81
CA VAL A 216 11.69 -14.85 -23.50
C VAL A 216 11.90 -14.52 -22.04
N PRO A 217 12.67 -15.32 -21.29
CA PRO A 217 13.03 -14.98 -19.91
C PRO A 217 13.91 -13.73 -19.89
N LEU A 218 13.54 -12.76 -19.02
CA LEU A 218 14.24 -11.47 -18.87
C LEU A 218 14.98 -11.36 -17.54
N TYR A 219 14.52 -12.10 -16.53
CA TYR A 219 15.03 -12.04 -15.14
C TYR A 219 15.76 -13.30 -14.73
N GLY A 220 16.03 -14.19 -15.70
CA GLY A 220 16.53 -15.55 -15.48
C GLY A 220 17.58 -15.61 -14.39
N SER A 221 17.30 -16.31 -13.28
CA SER A 221 18.31 -16.63 -12.31
C SER A 221 19.37 -17.52 -12.98
N GLU A 222 20.62 -17.20 -12.77
CA GLU A 222 21.76 -18.00 -13.30
C GLU A 222 21.65 -19.46 -12.83
N ILE A 223 21.05 -19.71 -11.65
CA ILE A 223 20.82 -21.02 -11.05
C ILE A 223 19.78 -21.81 -11.85
N ILE A 224 18.66 -21.20 -12.25
CA ILE A 224 17.63 -21.89 -13.05
C ILE A 224 18.13 -22.12 -14.47
N ALA A 225 18.83 -21.16 -15.05
CA ALA A 225 19.46 -21.32 -16.36
C ALA A 225 20.46 -22.48 -16.37
N ALA A 226 21.23 -22.67 -15.30
CA ALA A 226 22.18 -23.75 -15.15
C ALA A 226 21.54 -25.14 -14.90
N SER A 227 20.39 -25.17 -14.15
CA SER A 227 19.79 -26.44 -13.68
C SER A 227 18.61 -26.96 -14.52
N GLY A 228 18.00 -26.17 -15.36
CA GLY A 228 16.76 -26.59 -16.04
C GLY A 228 16.42 -25.88 -17.35
N GLY A 229 17.28 -24.98 -17.76
CA GLY A 229 17.16 -24.31 -19.05
C GLY A 229 16.09 -23.23 -19.12
N ARG A 230 15.95 -22.66 -20.32
CA ARG A 230 15.08 -21.52 -20.67
C ARG A 230 13.60 -21.70 -20.28
N LEU A 231 13.05 -22.91 -20.44
CA LEU A 231 11.63 -23.19 -20.15
C LEU A 231 11.30 -23.08 -18.67
N ARG A 232 12.19 -23.51 -17.77
CA ARG A 232 11.98 -23.38 -16.32
C ARG A 232 12.07 -21.94 -15.87
N ALA A 233 13.02 -21.17 -16.39
CA ALA A 233 13.13 -19.74 -16.12
C ALA A 233 11.88 -18.98 -16.57
N LEU A 234 11.38 -19.27 -17.78
CA LEU A 234 10.16 -18.66 -18.29
C LEU A 234 8.94 -19.01 -17.44
N ALA A 235 8.79 -20.26 -17.00
CA ALA A 235 7.69 -20.70 -16.15
C ALA A 235 7.71 -19.98 -14.79
N ASP A 236 8.87 -19.83 -14.15
CA ASP A 236 9.02 -19.11 -12.90
C ASP A 236 8.69 -17.61 -13.05
N GLU A 237 9.16 -16.99 -14.13
CA GLU A 237 8.85 -15.60 -14.42
C GLU A 237 7.36 -15.39 -14.74
N THR A 238 6.69 -16.37 -15.38
CA THR A 238 5.25 -16.36 -15.60
C THR A 238 4.49 -16.41 -14.28
N ILE A 239 4.89 -17.28 -13.35
CA ILE A 239 4.33 -17.33 -12.00
C ILE A 239 4.56 -16.00 -11.28
N GLY A 240 5.75 -15.43 -11.37
CA GLY A 240 6.04 -14.10 -10.81
C GLY A 240 5.14 -13.01 -11.39
N GLY A 241 4.86 -13.05 -12.69
CA GLY A 241 3.88 -12.18 -13.34
C GLY A 241 2.49 -12.30 -12.70
N TYR A 242 2.00 -13.52 -12.46
CA TYR A 242 0.75 -13.74 -11.75
C TYR A 242 0.77 -13.15 -10.33
N VAL A 243 1.87 -13.25 -9.61
CA VAL A 243 2.02 -12.64 -8.27
C VAL A 243 1.95 -11.11 -8.34
N ILE A 244 2.51 -10.50 -9.38
CA ILE A 244 2.46 -9.04 -9.56
C ILE A 244 1.02 -8.53 -9.68
N TRP A 245 0.12 -9.23 -10.39
CA TRP A 245 -1.20 -8.67 -10.65
C TRP A 245 -2.35 -9.33 -9.89
N VAL A 246 -2.40 -10.65 -9.73
CA VAL A 246 -3.56 -11.32 -9.10
C VAL A 246 -3.64 -11.01 -7.60
N PRO A 247 -2.72 -11.46 -6.73
CA PRO A 247 -2.82 -11.20 -5.29
C PRO A 247 -2.62 -9.71 -4.97
N SER A 248 -1.82 -8.98 -5.74
CA SER A 248 -1.68 -7.54 -5.56
C SER A 248 -3.00 -6.79 -5.76
N SER A 249 -3.78 -7.15 -6.78
CA SER A 249 -5.10 -6.57 -7.03
C SER A 249 -6.09 -6.96 -5.95
N MET A 250 -6.05 -8.21 -5.46
CA MET A 250 -6.90 -8.65 -4.35
C MET A 250 -6.63 -7.84 -3.07
N VAL A 251 -5.37 -7.60 -2.72
CA VAL A 251 -5.00 -6.77 -1.57
C VAL A 251 -5.56 -5.34 -1.71
N LEU A 252 -5.48 -4.76 -2.91
CA LEU A 252 -6.01 -3.42 -3.18
C LEU A 252 -7.55 -3.38 -3.14
N ILE A 253 -8.23 -4.40 -3.66
CA ILE A 253 -9.69 -4.53 -3.56
C ILE A 253 -10.11 -4.59 -2.08
N VAL A 254 -9.43 -5.40 -1.27
CA VAL A 254 -9.67 -5.45 0.19
C VAL A 254 -9.45 -4.07 0.81
N ALA A 255 -8.38 -3.36 0.44
CA ALA A 255 -8.13 -2.01 0.93
C ALA A 255 -9.26 -1.04 0.56
N ILE A 256 -9.75 -1.07 -0.67
CA ILE A 256 -10.88 -0.25 -1.14
C ILE A 256 -12.15 -0.56 -0.33
N ILE A 257 -12.46 -1.84 -0.12
CA ILE A 257 -13.63 -2.28 0.69
C ILE A 257 -13.50 -1.75 2.13
N LEU A 258 -12.32 -1.85 2.74
CA LEU A 258 -12.09 -1.34 4.09
C LEU A 258 -12.27 0.18 4.17
N VAL A 259 -11.83 0.92 3.16
CA VAL A 259 -12.04 2.38 3.06
C VAL A 259 -13.52 2.71 2.95
N LEU A 260 -14.25 2.04 2.06
CA LEU A 260 -15.69 2.25 1.88
C LEU A 260 -16.47 1.94 3.17
N ASN A 261 -16.16 0.82 3.83
CA ASN A 261 -16.77 0.47 5.10
C ASN A 261 -16.46 1.50 6.19
N GLY A 262 -15.22 2.00 6.24
CA GLY A 262 -14.82 3.05 7.17
C GLY A 262 -15.58 4.36 6.94
N TRP A 263 -15.80 4.75 5.69
CA TRP A 263 -16.58 5.95 5.34
C TRP A 263 -18.05 5.78 5.68
N ASN A 264 -18.64 4.62 5.36
CA ASN A 264 -20.04 4.32 5.71
C ASN A 264 -20.27 4.41 7.22
N ALA A 265 -19.41 3.78 8.00
CA ALA A 265 -19.49 3.82 9.46
C ALA A 265 -19.26 5.24 10.03
N ALA A 266 -18.45 6.08 9.38
CA ALA A 266 -18.26 7.47 9.78
C ALA A 266 -19.50 8.33 9.44
N GLU A 267 -20.11 8.12 8.29
CA GLU A 267 -21.33 8.81 7.87
C GLU A 267 -22.50 8.45 8.78
N GLU A 268 -22.71 7.16 9.05
CA GLU A 268 -23.76 6.68 9.96
C GLU A 268 -23.64 7.31 11.36
N ARG A 269 -22.42 7.38 11.92
CA ARG A 269 -22.19 8.06 13.19
C ARG A 269 -22.51 9.56 13.15
N ARG A 270 -22.24 10.23 12.04
CA ARG A 270 -22.58 11.64 11.84
C ARG A 270 -24.09 11.84 11.77
N TRP A 271 -24.79 10.97 11.05
CA TRP A 271 -26.24 10.99 10.96
C TRP A 271 -26.87 10.78 12.33
N THR A 272 -26.45 9.74 13.07
CA THR A 272 -26.97 9.45 14.41
C THR A 272 -26.75 10.63 15.35
N SER A 273 -25.54 11.22 15.38
CA SER A 273 -25.28 12.37 16.25
C SER A 273 -26.08 13.62 15.86
N ARG A 274 -26.31 13.87 14.58
CA ARG A 274 -27.16 14.97 14.12
C ARG A 274 -28.62 14.71 14.46
N TYR A 275 -29.10 13.50 14.26
CA TYR A 275 -30.46 13.11 14.59
C TYR A 275 -30.77 13.28 16.08
N ASP A 276 -29.84 12.86 16.95
CA ASP A 276 -29.99 13.03 18.40
C ASP A 276 -30.01 14.51 18.82
N LEU A 277 -29.17 15.35 18.20
CA LEU A 277 -29.14 16.78 18.44
C LEU A 277 -30.44 17.48 17.94
N MET A 278 -30.92 17.06 16.78
CA MET A 278 -32.15 17.64 16.18
C MET A 278 -33.41 17.17 16.85
N ARG A 279 -33.47 15.95 17.37
CA ARG A 279 -34.60 15.45 18.17
C ARG A 279 -34.79 16.26 19.45
N GLN A 280 -33.74 16.90 19.95
CA GLN A 280 -33.80 17.84 21.09
C GLN A 280 -34.18 19.28 20.69
N SER A 281 -34.21 19.60 19.40
CA SER A 281 -34.50 20.92 18.85
C SER A 281 -35.64 20.85 17.83
N ASN A 282 -36.59 21.79 17.88
CA ASN A 282 -37.65 21.90 16.88
C ASN A 282 -37.16 22.18 15.44
N ALA A 283 -35.87 22.41 15.24
CA ALA A 283 -35.24 22.56 13.92
C ALA A 283 -35.18 21.24 13.12
N ALA A 284 -35.47 20.10 13.73
CA ALA A 284 -35.45 18.78 13.07
C ALA A 284 -36.37 18.70 11.84
N ALA A 285 -37.50 19.41 11.87
CA ALA A 285 -38.48 19.44 10.78
C ALA A 285 -37.95 20.10 9.49
N LEU A 286 -36.92 20.95 9.57
CA LEU A 286 -36.41 21.74 8.43
C LEU A 286 -35.27 21.09 7.64
N GLU A 287 -34.57 20.12 8.23
CA GLU A 287 -33.38 19.52 7.59
C GLU A 287 -33.57 18.06 7.10
N PHE A 288 -34.55 17.35 7.61
CA PHE A 288 -34.85 15.99 7.17
C PHE A 288 -35.88 15.99 6.04
N PRO A 289 -35.62 15.29 4.93
CA PRO A 289 -36.63 15.14 3.91
C PRO A 289 -37.78 14.31 4.46
N GLU A 290 -38.97 14.90 4.47
CA GLU A 290 -40.20 14.22 4.89
C GLU A 290 -40.74 13.31 3.79
N THR A 291 -40.33 13.55 2.54
CA THR A 291 -40.78 12.80 1.38
C THR A 291 -39.63 12.13 0.63
N ALA A 292 -39.92 11.02 -0.06
CA ALA A 292 -38.96 10.33 -0.91
C ALA A 292 -38.42 11.21 -2.06
N GLU A 293 -39.22 12.21 -2.50
CA GLU A 293 -38.80 13.16 -3.53
C GLU A 293 -37.75 14.14 -3.03
N GLU A 294 -37.89 14.67 -1.84
CA GLU A 294 -36.87 15.55 -1.22
C GLU A 294 -35.55 14.82 -0.96
N LEU A 295 -35.64 13.57 -0.48
CA LEU A 295 -34.48 12.74 -0.31
C LEU A 295 -33.77 12.50 -1.66
N ARG A 296 -34.53 12.21 -2.71
CA ARG A 296 -34.04 12.02 -4.07
C ARG A 296 -33.29 13.26 -4.57
N LEU A 297 -33.85 14.44 -4.42
CA LEU A 297 -33.24 15.71 -4.82
C LEU A 297 -31.92 15.97 -4.06
N LYS A 298 -31.86 15.69 -2.75
CA LYS A 298 -30.66 15.85 -1.92
C LYS A 298 -29.52 14.91 -2.32
N VAL A 299 -29.82 13.66 -2.69
CA VAL A 299 -28.79 12.63 -2.99
C VAL A 299 -28.51 12.48 -4.48
N GLU A 300 -29.34 13.03 -5.36
CA GLU A 300 -29.22 12.86 -6.81
C GLU A 300 -27.87 13.37 -7.35
N LYS A 301 -27.45 14.57 -6.95
CA LYS A 301 -26.19 15.18 -7.42
C LYS A 301 -24.96 14.41 -6.92
N PRO A 302 -24.82 14.11 -5.59
CA PRO A 302 -23.71 13.28 -5.11
C PRO A 302 -23.65 11.90 -5.74
N ASN A 303 -24.80 11.24 -5.91
CA ASN A 303 -24.88 9.92 -6.53
C ASN A 303 -24.51 9.97 -8.02
N ARG A 304 -24.93 10.99 -8.75
CA ARG A 304 -24.58 11.20 -10.16
C ARG A 304 -23.06 11.44 -10.32
N ASP A 305 -22.48 12.27 -9.46
CA ASP A 305 -21.04 12.57 -9.51
C ASP A 305 -20.20 11.33 -9.15
N MET A 306 -20.62 10.55 -8.16
CA MET A 306 -20.01 9.28 -7.82
C MET A 306 -20.15 8.27 -8.96
N GLY A 307 -21.35 8.13 -9.54
CA GLY A 307 -21.61 7.23 -10.66
C GLY A 307 -20.76 7.56 -11.89
N ARG A 308 -20.60 8.86 -12.22
CA ARG A 308 -19.73 9.31 -13.30
C ARG A 308 -18.25 8.97 -13.03
N THR A 309 -17.78 9.19 -11.81
CA THR A 309 -16.39 8.88 -11.43
C THR A 309 -16.12 7.39 -11.55
N LEU A 310 -17.04 6.55 -11.07
CA LEU A 310 -16.93 5.10 -11.18
C LEU A 310 -16.99 4.61 -12.63
N ALA A 311 -17.91 5.17 -13.44
CA ALA A 311 -18.04 4.84 -14.86
C ALA A 311 -16.78 5.22 -15.64
N LEU A 312 -16.20 6.40 -15.40
CA LEU A 312 -14.95 6.82 -16.01
C LEU A 312 -13.77 5.91 -15.59
N GLY A 313 -13.73 5.51 -14.33
CA GLY A 313 -12.73 4.57 -13.82
C GLY A 313 -12.84 3.20 -14.48
N ALA A 314 -14.05 2.65 -14.56
CA ALA A 314 -14.31 1.38 -15.23
C ALA A 314 -13.96 1.44 -16.73
N PHE A 315 -14.32 2.52 -17.41
CA PHE A 315 -13.99 2.75 -18.81
C PHE A 315 -12.47 2.85 -19.02
N ALA A 316 -11.77 3.63 -18.18
CA ALA A 316 -10.31 3.74 -18.25
C ALA A 316 -9.63 2.37 -18.05
N MET A 317 -10.10 1.59 -17.07
CA MET A 317 -9.61 0.23 -16.83
C MET A 317 -9.84 -0.67 -18.05
N PHE A 318 -11.05 -0.65 -18.64
CA PHE A 318 -11.37 -1.41 -19.84
C PHE A 318 -10.45 -1.01 -21.01
N MET A 319 -10.23 0.30 -21.24
CA MET A 319 -9.35 0.80 -22.29
C MET A 319 -7.89 0.33 -22.10
N VAL A 320 -7.37 0.36 -20.87
CA VAL A 320 -6.01 -0.12 -20.62
C VAL A 320 -5.90 -1.62 -20.88
N VAL A 321 -6.87 -2.42 -20.43
CA VAL A 321 -6.90 -3.86 -20.71
C VAL A 321 -6.97 -4.11 -22.22
N MET A 322 -7.82 -3.38 -22.95
CA MET A 322 -7.92 -3.50 -24.41
C MET A 322 -6.62 -3.11 -25.12
N ILE A 323 -6.00 -1.99 -24.73
CA ILE A 323 -4.72 -1.57 -25.30
C ILE A 323 -3.65 -2.64 -25.02
N THR A 324 -3.61 -3.19 -23.79
CA THR A 324 -2.65 -4.23 -23.43
C THR A 324 -2.85 -5.47 -24.29
N VAL A 325 -4.10 -5.95 -24.44
CA VAL A 325 -4.43 -7.11 -25.28
C VAL A 325 -4.06 -6.85 -26.75
N VAL A 326 -4.43 -5.69 -27.28
CA VAL A 326 -4.10 -5.31 -28.67
C VAL A 326 -2.57 -5.25 -28.85
N THR A 327 -1.86 -4.62 -27.93
CA THR A 327 -0.38 -4.54 -28.00
C THR A 327 0.24 -5.94 -27.99
N ILE A 328 -0.25 -6.83 -27.13
CA ILE A 328 0.25 -8.22 -27.05
C ILE A 328 -0.01 -8.97 -28.36
N VAL A 329 -1.25 -8.89 -28.88
CA VAL A 329 -1.63 -9.61 -30.10
C VAL A 329 -0.85 -9.10 -31.34
N TYR A 330 -0.63 -7.78 -31.45
CA TYR A 330 0.04 -7.22 -32.64
C TYR A 330 1.56 -7.07 -32.53
N ALA A 331 2.12 -7.02 -31.31
CA ALA A 331 3.56 -6.87 -31.13
C ALA A 331 4.29 -8.20 -30.88
N LEU A 332 3.58 -9.23 -30.47
CA LEU A 332 4.15 -10.54 -30.10
C LEU A 332 3.59 -11.70 -30.96
N GLY A 333 2.58 -11.47 -31.78
CA GLY A 333 2.06 -12.37 -32.84
C GLY A 333 2.61 -12.00 -34.18
#